data_684b88a0266a6a4a0359783fd6338b25
#
_entry.id   684b88a0266a6a4a0359783fd6338b25
#
_cell.length_a   1.000
_cell.length_b   1.000
_cell.length_c   1.000
_cell.angle_alpha   90.00
_cell.angle_beta   90.00
_cell.angle_gamma   90.00
#
_symmetry.space_group_name_H-M   'P 1'
#
loop_
_entity.id
_entity.type
_entity.pdbx_description
1 polymer ?
#
loop_
_entity_poly.entity_id
_entity_poly.type
_entity_poly.pdbx_seq_one_letter_code
_entity_poly.pdbx_strand_id
1 'polypeptide(L)'
;MLQPKRTKFRRAQKGRMKGNAQRGNRLAFGSFGIKALEQCWITGRQIEAARQAVTRHMKREGQLWIRIFPDKPITKKPAEVRMGKGKGAPEGFVVPVTPGRIILEAEGVPYDIAKEALRLGAQKLPISTKFVVRPDFIEE
;
A
#
# COMPACT_ATOMS: atom_id res chain seq x y z
N MET A 1 9.99 0.20 -9.81
CA MET A 1 9.49 0.46 -8.45
C MET A 1 8.69 1.75 -8.40
N LEU A 2 7.68 1.77 -7.57
CA LEU A 2 6.86 2.97 -7.41
C LEU A 2 7.64 4.04 -6.65
N GLN A 3 7.85 5.18 -7.31
CA GLN A 3 8.48 6.33 -6.71
C GLN A 3 8.06 7.59 -7.48
N PRO A 4 8.07 8.77 -6.85
CA PRO A 4 7.72 10.00 -7.55
C PRO A 4 8.75 10.32 -8.65
N LYS A 5 8.28 10.83 -9.78
CA LYS A 5 9.16 11.30 -10.85
C LYS A 5 9.89 12.58 -10.43
N ARG A 6 9.22 13.44 -9.66
CA ARG A 6 9.78 14.68 -9.12
C ARG A 6 9.32 14.83 -7.69
N THR A 7 10.21 15.39 -6.87
CA THR A 7 9.87 15.74 -5.50
C THR A 7 10.13 17.23 -5.28
N LYS A 8 9.21 17.88 -4.57
CA LYS A 8 9.41 19.26 -4.14
C LYS A 8 10.54 19.37 -3.14
N PHE A 9 10.62 18.38 -2.25
CA PHE A 9 11.71 18.25 -1.28
C PHE A 9 12.23 16.82 -1.35
N ARG A 10 13.56 16.68 -1.35
CA ARG A 10 14.19 15.35 -1.34
C ARG A 10 14.13 14.70 0.02
N ARG A 11 13.90 15.47 1.08
CA ARG A 11 13.80 14.99 2.45
C ARG A 11 12.54 15.54 3.08
N ALA A 12 11.95 14.76 3.96
CA ALA A 12 10.79 15.17 4.73
C ALA A 12 11.00 14.78 6.19
N GLN A 13 10.38 15.52 7.09
CA GLN A 13 10.40 15.16 8.50
C GLN A 13 9.56 13.93 8.74
N LYS A 14 10.00 13.08 9.68
CA LYS A 14 9.17 12.01 10.17
C LYS A 14 8.00 12.63 10.90
N GLY A 15 6.82 12.33 10.56
CA GLY A 15 5.64 12.73 11.30
C GLY A 15 5.19 11.63 12.23
N ARG A 16 4.19 11.90 13.04
CA ARG A 16 3.46 10.88 13.78
C ARG A 16 2.21 10.54 12.99
N MET A 17 1.98 9.25 12.79
CA MET A 17 0.75 8.79 12.20
C MET A 17 -0.32 8.67 13.28
N LYS A 18 -1.44 9.37 13.08
CA LYS A 18 -2.54 9.37 14.03
C LYS A 18 -3.87 9.23 13.30
N GLY A 19 -4.83 8.66 14.01
CA GLY A 19 -6.21 8.61 13.57
C GLY A 19 -6.50 7.57 12.50
N ASN A 20 -7.70 7.62 11.99
CA ASN A 20 -8.20 6.73 10.96
C ASN A 20 -8.26 7.46 9.62
N ALA A 21 -8.24 6.70 8.54
CA ALA A 21 -8.33 7.28 7.21
C ALA A 21 -9.72 7.91 7.01
N GLN A 22 -9.74 9.15 6.54
CA GLN A 22 -10.97 9.87 6.17
C GLN A 22 -11.13 9.94 4.66
N ARG A 23 -10.04 9.71 3.93
CA ARG A 23 -10.03 9.62 2.46
C ARG A 23 -9.44 8.28 2.05
N GLY A 24 -9.91 7.76 0.93
CA GLY A 24 -9.43 6.47 0.45
C GLY A 24 -9.84 5.30 1.35
N ASN A 25 -10.95 5.43 2.08
CA ASN A 25 -11.45 4.41 2.99
C ASN A 25 -12.62 3.61 2.42
N ARG A 26 -12.94 3.83 1.14
CA ARG A 26 -14.01 3.12 0.44
C ARG A 26 -13.54 2.64 -0.91
N LEU A 27 -14.10 1.51 -1.36
CA LEU A 27 -13.84 1.02 -2.71
C LEU A 27 -14.42 2.00 -3.73
N ALA A 28 -13.61 2.35 -4.72
CA ALA A 28 -13.99 3.32 -5.74
C ALA A 28 -13.95 2.73 -7.15
N PHE A 29 -13.06 1.79 -7.42
CA PHE A 29 -12.83 1.26 -8.76
C PHE A 29 -13.27 -0.19 -8.92
N GLY A 30 -13.06 -1.02 -7.90
CA GLY A 30 -13.30 -2.45 -7.97
C GLY A 30 -14.39 -2.92 -7.01
N SER A 31 -14.77 -4.18 -7.18
CA SER A 31 -15.75 -4.82 -6.31
C SER A 31 -15.13 -5.38 -5.04
N PHE A 32 -13.83 -5.60 -5.05
CA PHE A 32 -13.08 -6.21 -3.94
C PHE A 32 -11.86 -5.38 -3.60
N GLY A 33 -11.42 -5.47 -2.36
CA GLY A 33 -10.21 -4.79 -1.95
C GLY A 33 -9.70 -5.25 -0.61
N ILE A 34 -8.57 -4.68 -0.20
CA ILE A 34 -8.03 -4.86 1.15
C ILE A 34 -7.88 -3.50 1.82
N LYS A 35 -8.26 -3.48 3.08
CA LYS A 35 -8.28 -2.29 3.92
C LYS A 35 -7.27 -2.46 5.04
N ALA A 36 -6.48 -1.44 5.31
CA ALA A 36 -5.52 -1.46 6.41
C ALA A 36 -6.24 -1.48 7.76
N LEU A 37 -5.75 -2.30 8.68
CA LEU A 37 -6.24 -2.35 10.06
C LEU A 37 -5.28 -1.69 11.04
N GLU A 38 -4.07 -1.40 10.60
CA GLU A 38 -3.01 -0.81 11.41
C GLU A 38 -2.42 0.39 10.71
N GLN A 39 -1.69 1.22 11.46
CA GLN A 39 -0.88 2.28 10.88
C GLN A 39 0.53 1.77 10.62
N CYS A 40 1.09 2.13 9.46
CA CYS A 40 2.43 1.72 9.09
C CYS A 40 2.93 2.52 7.89
N TRP A 41 4.23 2.53 7.71
CA TRP A 41 4.84 2.99 6.46
C TRP A 41 5.02 1.80 5.54
N ILE A 42 4.54 1.93 4.30
CA ILE A 42 4.66 0.88 3.29
C ILE A 42 5.60 1.38 2.21
N THR A 43 6.58 0.55 1.85
CA THR A 43 7.57 0.90 0.83
C THR A 43 7.06 0.54 -0.56
N GLY A 44 7.66 1.16 -1.59
CA GLY A 44 7.35 0.82 -2.97
C GLY A 44 7.64 -0.64 -3.30
N ARG A 45 8.68 -1.22 -2.68
CA ARG A 45 8.99 -2.64 -2.88
C ARG A 45 7.89 -3.55 -2.34
N GLN A 46 7.35 -3.22 -1.19
CA GLN A 46 6.26 -3.99 -0.58
C GLN A 46 5.00 -3.92 -1.44
N ILE A 47 4.67 -2.74 -1.95
CA ILE A 47 3.53 -2.55 -2.85
C ILE A 47 3.72 -3.38 -4.12
N GLU A 48 4.90 -3.34 -4.72
CA GLU A 48 5.20 -4.08 -5.94
C GLU A 48 5.13 -5.58 -5.71
N ALA A 49 5.65 -6.07 -4.59
CA ALA A 49 5.56 -7.49 -4.23
C ALA A 49 4.11 -7.93 -4.07
N ALA A 50 3.29 -7.11 -3.42
CA ALA A 50 1.87 -7.39 -3.24
C ALA A 50 1.15 -7.43 -4.60
N ARG A 51 1.43 -6.46 -5.47
CA ARG A 51 0.85 -6.41 -6.82
C ARG A 51 1.17 -7.68 -7.60
N GLN A 52 2.42 -8.09 -7.59
CA GLN A 52 2.84 -9.29 -8.31
C GLN A 52 2.15 -10.55 -7.78
N ALA A 53 2.02 -10.67 -6.46
CA ALA A 53 1.37 -11.83 -5.86
C ALA A 53 -0.11 -11.90 -6.25
N VAL A 54 -0.82 -10.77 -6.24
CA VAL A 54 -2.22 -10.72 -6.64
C VAL A 54 -2.38 -11.06 -8.11
N THR A 55 -1.60 -10.41 -8.97
CA THR A 55 -1.68 -10.58 -10.42
C THR A 55 -1.38 -12.03 -10.83
N ARG A 56 -0.39 -12.63 -10.17
CA ARG A 56 -0.01 -14.02 -10.46
C ARG A 56 -1.15 -14.99 -10.12
N HIS A 57 -1.80 -14.79 -8.99
CA HIS A 57 -2.91 -15.66 -8.61
C HIS A 57 -4.13 -15.47 -9.51
N MET A 58 -4.38 -14.23 -9.95
CA MET A 58 -5.47 -13.93 -10.87
C MET A 58 -5.17 -14.34 -12.31
N LYS A 59 -3.97 -14.86 -12.58
CA LYS A 59 -3.53 -15.31 -13.93
C LYS A 59 -3.69 -14.22 -14.98
N ARG A 60 -3.47 -12.96 -14.57
CA ARG A 60 -3.61 -11.78 -15.43
C ARG A 60 -5.04 -11.53 -15.92
N GLU A 61 -6.02 -12.18 -15.32
CA GLU A 61 -7.42 -11.86 -15.56
C GLU A 61 -7.87 -10.75 -14.63
N GLY A 62 -8.87 -9.98 -15.07
CA GLY A 62 -9.39 -8.88 -14.29
C GLY A 62 -8.47 -7.68 -14.23
N GLN A 63 -8.77 -6.79 -13.31
CA GLN A 63 -8.03 -5.55 -13.11
C GLN A 63 -7.66 -5.37 -11.65
N LEU A 64 -6.51 -4.75 -11.43
CA LEU A 64 -6.01 -4.41 -10.10
C LEU A 64 -5.66 -2.93 -10.06
N TRP A 65 -6.10 -2.24 -9.01
CA TRP A 65 -5.74 -0.84 -8.76
C TRP A 65 -4.95 -0.73 -7.47
N ILE A 66 -3.85 0.00 -7.52
CA ILE A 66 -3.07 0.35 -6.33
C ILE A 66 -3.57 1.71 -5.87
N ARG A 67 -4.15 1.78 -4.66
CA ARG A 67 -4.80 2.99 -4.15
C ARG A 67 -3.86 3.87 -3.32
N ILE A 68 -2.62 3.46 -3.14
CA ILE A 68 -1.61 4.21 -2.37
C ILE A 68 -0.38 4.43 -3.24
N PHE A 69 0.36 5.48 -2.94
CA PHE A 69 1.59 5.79 -3.67
C PHE A 69 2.68 6.25 -2.70
N PRO A 70 3.90 5.69 -2.79
CA PRO A 70 5.00 6.04 -1.89
C PRO A 70 5.66 7.36 -2.32
N ASP A 71 5.22 8.46 -1.74
CA ASP A 71 5.72 9.78 -2.07
C ASP A 71 6.50 10.46 -0.92
N LYS A 72 6.52 9.84 0.27
CA LYS A 72 7.25 10.41 1.42
C LYS A 72 8.68 9.90 1.41
N PRO A 73 9.68 10.78 1.26
CA PRO A 73 11.08 10.34 1.29
C PRO A 73 11.49 9.94 2.70
N ILE A 74 12.29 8.89 2.79
CA ILE A 74 12.91 8.46 4.04
C ILE A 74 14.42 8.52 3.90
N THR A 75 15.10 8.76 5.01
CA THR A 75 16.55 8.83 5.07
C THR A 75 17.07 7.78 6.00
N LYS A 76 18.24 7.23 5.68
CA LYS A 76 18.93 6.27 6.51
C LYS A 76 20.38 6.70 6.63
N LYS A 77 20.88 6.79 7.87
CA LYS A 77 22.30 7.04 8.07
C LYS A 77 23.07 5.75 7.93
N PRO A 78 24.24 5.77 7.26
CA PRO A 78 25.13 4.61 7.29
C PRO A 78 25.50 4.24 8.73
N ALA A 79 25.73 2.95 8.97
CA ALA A 79 26.09 2.47 10.31
C ALA A 79 27.32 3.13 10.88
N GLU A 80 28.22 3.62 10.02
CA GLU A 80 29.50 4.25 10.38
C GLU A 80 29.35 5.72 10.77
N VAL A 81 28.20 6.33 10.51
CA VAL A 81 27.98 7.75 10.80
C VAL A 81 27.41 7.90 12.20
N ARG A 82 28.08 8.72 13.02
CA ARG A 82 27.61 8.99 14.38
C ARG A 82 26.28 9.73 14.36
N MET A 83 25.42 9.40 15.30
CA MET A 83 24.15 10.08 15.47
C MET A 83 24.36 11.56 15.81
N GLY A 84 23.48 12.41 15.32
CA GLY A 84 23.48 13.83 15.62
C GLY A 84 24.07 14.75 14.57
N LYS A 85 24.67 14.22 13.53
CA LYS A 85 25.26 15.03 12.46
C LYS A 85 24.29 15.29 11.29
N GLY A 86 23.06 15.70 11.61
CA GLY A 86 22.09 16.02 10.58
C GLY A 86 21.41 14.80 9.98
N LYS A 87 20.54 15.05 9.02
CA LYS A 87 19.70 14.03 8.37
C LYS A 87 20.48 13.32 7.27
N GLY A 88 20.36 12.01 7.22
CA GLY A 88 21.01 11.22 6.18
C GLY A 88 20.48 11.52 4.79
N ALA A 89 21.11 10.97 3.76
CA ALA A 89 20.65 11.08 2.38
C ALA A 89 19.33 10.32 2.19
N PRO A 90 18.46 10.77 1.26
CA PRO A 90 17.26 10.02 0.96
C PRO A 90 17.60 8.63 0.43
N GLU A 91 16.98 7.60 1.01
CA GLU A 91 17.19 6.20 0.61
C GLU A 91 16.05 5.63 -0.20
N GLY A 92 14.84 6.13 -0.01
CA GLY A 92 13.68 5.65 -0.72
C GLY A 92 12.43 6.41 -0.36
N PHE A 93 11.30 5.87 -0.76
CA PHE A 93 10.01 6.50 -0.53
C PHE A 93 9.07 5.52 0.13
N VAL A 94 8.21 6.04 0.99
CA VAL A 94 7.18 5.26 1.66
C VAL A 94 5.86 6.00 1.59
N VAL A 95 4.77 5.28 1.80
CA VAL A 95 3.46 5.88 2.02
C VAL A 95 3.04 5.60 3.46
N PRO A 96 2.70 6.65 4.23
CA PRO A 96 2.10 6.44 5.54
C PRO A 96 0.64 6.01 5.35
N VAL A 97 0.29 4.88 5.95
CA VAL A 97 -1.05 4.30 5.86
C VAL A 97 -1.67 4.28 7.25
N THR A 98 -2.89 4.78 7.35
CA THR A 98 -3.66 4.77 8.59
C THR A 98 -4.77 3.72 8.53
N PRO A 99 -5.27 3.24 9.69
CA PRO A 99 -6.35 2.26 9.67
C PRO A 99 -7.57 2.76 8.88
N GLY A 100 -8.15 1.88 8.10
CA GLY A 100 -9.29 2.20 7.24
C GLY A 100 -8.93 2.51 5.80
N ARG A 101 -7.65 2.74 5.49
CA ARG A 101 -7.23 3.04 4.12
C ARG A 101 -7.33 1.82 3.23
N ILE A 102 -7.93 1.97 2.05
CA ILE A 102 -7.90 0.94 1.01
C ILE A 102 -6.52 0.95 0.36
N ILE A 103 -5.91 -0.22 0.28
CA ILE A 103 -4.57 -0.38 -0.28
C ILE A 103 -4.62 -0.85 -1.72
N LEU A 104 -5.38 -1.91 -1.99
CA LEU A 104 -5.54 -2.50 -3.31
C LEU A 104 -7.02 -2.74 -3.57
N GLU A 105 -7.41 -2.64 -4.85
CA GLU A 105 -8.75 -3.01 -5.31
C GLU A 105 -8.63 -3.95 -6.51
N ALA A 106 -9.57 -4.87 -6.64
CA ALA A 106 -9.61 -5.82 -7.74
C ALA A 106 -11.01 -5.97 -8.28
N GLU A 107 -11.11 -6.30 -9.56
CA GLU A 107 -12.38 -6.57 -10.23
C GLU A 107 -12.17 -7.47 -11.44
N GLY A 108 -13.25 -8.08 -11.91
CA GLY A 108 -13.22 -8.90 -13.12
C GLY A 108 -12.85 -10.35 -12.87
N VAL A 109 -12.87 -10.79 -11.63
CA VAL A 109 -12.63 -12.19 -11.24
C VAL A 109 -13.69 -12.61 -10.23
N PRO A 110 -13.95 -13.93 -10.09
CA PRO A 110 -14.91 -14.41 -9.09
C PRO A 110 -14.48 -14.08 -7.66
N TYR A 111 -15.43 -14.02 -6.76
CA TYR A 111 -15.22 -13.70 -5.35
C TYR A 111 -14.09 -14.54 -4.72
N ASP A 112 -14.14 -15.87 -4.90
CA ASP A 112 -13.16 -16.76 -4.29
C ASP A 112 -11.74 -16.49 -4.78
N ILE A 113 -11.59 -16.25 -6.07
CA ILE A 113 -10.30 -15.94 -6.67
C ILE A 113 -9.79 -14.59 -6.17
N ALA A 114 -10.65 -13.58 -6.13
CA ALA A 114 -10.28 -12.25 -5.63
C ALA A 114 -9.86 -12.31 -4.17
N LYS A 115 -10.60 -13.03 -3.34
CA LYS A 115 -10.32 -13.14 -1.91
C LYS A 115 -8.95 -13.78 -1.69
N GLU A 116 -8.66 -14.89 -2.35
CA GLU A 116 -7.38 -15.56 -2.22
C GLU A 116 -6.24 -14.73 -2.79
N ALA A 117 -6.44 -14.11 -3.96
CA ALA A 117 -5.42 -13.26 -4.57
C ALA A 117 -5.03 -12.11 -3.64
N LEU A 118 -6.03 -11.41 -3.10
CA LEU A 118 -5.78 -10.28 -2.20
C LEU A 118 -5.17 -10.74 -0.88
N ARG A 119 -5.53 -11.92 -0.39
CA ARG A 119 -4.89 -12.50 0.79
C ARG A 119 -3.39 -12.72 0.55
N LEU A 120 -3.03 -13.29 -0.60
CA LEU A 120 -1.63 -13.50 -0.95
C LEU A 120 -0.88 -12.18 -1.08
N GLY A 121 -1.50 -11.18 -1.68
CA GLY A 121 -0.92 -9.84 -1.76
C GLY A 121 -0.71 -9.22 -0.39
N ALA A 122 -1.69 -9.36 0.49
CA ALA A 122 -1.61 -8.81 1.85
C ALA A 122 -0.46 -9.41 2.66
N GLN A 123 -0.08 -10.66 2.40
CA GLN A 123 1.06 -11.27 3.08
C GLN A 123 2.39 -10.59 2.77
N LYS A 124 2.47 -9.82 1.70
CA LYS A 124 3.67 -9.05 1.34
C LYS A 124 3.73 -7.69 2.01
N LEU A 125 2.67 -7.31 2.70
CA LEU A 125 2.58 -6.02 3.38
C LEU A 125 2.91 -6.18 4.85
N PRO A 126 3.48 -5.13 5.49
CA PRO A 126 3.91 -5.22 6.89
C PRO A 126 2.79 -4.99 7.91
N ILE A 127 1.53 -5.05 7.48
CA ILE A 127 0.39 -4.73 8.34
C ILE A 127 -0.71 -5.77 8.18
N SER A 128 -1.59 -5.81 9.19
CA SER A 128 -2.82 -6.56 9.11
C SER A 128 -3.82 -5.84 8.21
N THR A 129 -4.54 -6.60 7.41
CA THR A 129 -5.53 -6.08 6.48
C THR A 129 -6.82 -6.85 6.58
N LYS A 130 -7.88 -6.26 6.05
CA LYS A 130 -9.19 -6.87 5.97
C LYS A 130 -9.66 -6.90 4.53
N PHE A 131 -10.12 -8.05 4.06
CA PHE A 131 -10.78 -8.17 2.78
C PHE A 131 -12.14 -7.49 2.83
N VAL A 132 -12.42 -6.63 1.86
CA VAL A 132 -13.68 -5.89 1.78
C VAL A 132 -14.31 -6.08 0.41
N VAL A 133 -15.64 -6.02 0.40
CA VAL A 133 -16.46 -6.17 -0.79
C VAL A 133 -17.33 -4.94 -0.91
N ARG A 134 -17.55 -4.48 -2.14
CA ARG A 134 -18.43 -3.35 -2.39
C ARG A 134 -19.85 -3.71 -1.95
N PRO A 135 -20.57 -2.79 -1.23
CA PRO A 135 -21.89 -3.11 -0.69
C PRO A 135 -22.94 -3.55 -1.70
N ASP A 136 -22.80 -3.12 -2.96
CA ASP A 136 -23.75 -3.45 -4.03
C ASP A 136 -23.29 -4.65 -4.87
N PHE A 137 -22.24 -5.37 -4.44
CA PHE A 137 -21.78 -6.55 -5.15
C PHE A 137 -22.78 -7.69 -4.99
N ILE A 138 -23.16 -8.29 -6.12
CA ILE A 138 -24.02 -9.45 -6.17
C ILE A 138 -23.23 -10.59 -6.78
N GLU A 139 -23.14 -11.70 -6.07
CA GLU A 139 -22.51 -12.92 -6.56
C GLU A 139 -23.51 -13.67 -7.42
N GLU A 140 -23.17 -13.87 -8.70
CA GLU A 140 -23.97 -14.66 -9.62
C GLU A 140 -23.57 -16.13 -9.59
#